data_f4a6f03d79186384420fc307089a1fd9
#
_entry.id   f4a6f03d79186384420fc307089a1fd9
#
_cell.length_a   1.000
_cell.length_b   1.000
_cell.length_c   1.000
_cell.angle_alpha   90.00
_cell.angle_beta   90.00
_cell.angle_gamma   90.00
#
_symmetry.space_group_name_H-M   'P 1'
#
loop_
_entity.id
_entity.type
_entity.pdbx_description
1 polymer ?
#
loop_
_entity_poly.entity_id
_entity_poly.type
_entity_poly.pdbx_seq_one_letter_code
_entity_poly.pdbx_strand_id
1 'polypeptide(L)'
;MDIGMIKERGGRGADRRVILMPPEVQMLVEAGYPVFIETGAGRGIQVTDEQYRQAGATIVQHPREALQRDLVVKLKALSAEEAAMMKPGGMLLAMLHQEQSPQNAEAVAKAGGIGIAMEAICTEFGERYIDCTDMTGEQAMIYAFHLFDKVPWGCTVLVMGYGRVSTGAITIASKLGARVKILRKCHYPHIRHFLKNVDILVNGIAWPREKRENKEYVVTREMLSLMNRPGMIVDLSVDFPNPVETARPTDMKEP
;
A
#
# COMPACT_ATOMS: atom_id res chain seq x y z
N MET A 1 -12.00 9.05 25.41
CA MET A 1 -11.18 9.25 24.18
C MET A 1 -12.15 9.29 23.02
N ASP A 2 -12.15 10.37 22.24
CA ASP A 2 -12.97 10.51 21.05
C ASP A 2 -12.11 10.31 19.78
N ILE A 3 -12.76 9.80 18.73
CA ILE A 3 -12.11 9.35 17.51
C ILE A 3 -12.58 10.22 16.34
N GLY A 4 -11.64 10.69 15.52
CA GLY A 4 -11.90 11.45 14.31
C GLY A 4 -11.50 10.70 13.06
N MET A 5 -12.33 10.74 12.01
CA MET A 5 -12.00 10.23 10.67
C MET A 5 -12.26 11.32 9.63
N ILE A 6 -11.27 11.59 8.78
CA ILE A 6 -11.39 12.52 7.65
C ILE A 6 -11.34 11.78 6.31
N LYS A 7 -11.68 12.48 5.23
CA LYS A 7 -11.52 11.96 3.86
C LYS A 7 -10.06 11.65 3.53
N GLU A 8 -9.87 10.63 2.70
CA GLU A 8 -8.58 10.40 2.06
C GLU A 8 -8.38 11.42 0.93
N ARG A 9 -7.38 12.32 1.07
CA ARG A 9 -7.10 13.40 0.11
C ARG A 9 -5.75 13.27 -0.58
N GLY A 10 -4.94 12.29 -0.23
CA GLY A 10 -3.57 12.16 -0.71
C GLY A 10 -3.41 11.16 -1.85
N GLY A 11 -2.40 11.38 -2.69
CA GLY A 11 -1.96 10.48 -3.75
C GLY A 11 -2.24 11.00 -5.16
N ARG A 12 -1.64 10.36 -6.18
CA ARG A 12 -1.79 10.69 -7.61
C ARG A 12 -3.18 10.35 -8.19
N GLY A 13 -4.13 10.03 -7.35
CA GLY A 13 -5.56 9.84 -7.65
C GLY A 13 -6.32 9.96 -6.35
N ALA A 14 -7.57 10.41 -6.38
CA ALA A 14 -8.39 10.46 -5.18
C ALA A 14 -8.51 9.05 -4.60
N ASP A 15 -7.92 8.80 -3.43
CA ASP A 15 -8.12 7.53 -2.73
C ASP A 15 -9.59 7.45 -2.32
N ARG A 16 -10.23 6.36 -2.70
CA ARG A 16 -11.67 6.16 -2.52
C ARG A 16 -12.00 5.33 -1.27
N ARG A 17 -10.97 4.81 -0.60
CA ARG A 17 -11.12 3.95 0.57
C ARG A 17 -11.42 4.76 1.83
N VAL A 18 -11.88 4.07 2.85
CA VAL A 18 -12.00 4.56 4.23
C VAL A 18 -11.38 3.55 5.17
N ILE A 19 -11.01 3.99 6.36
CA ILE A 19 -10.42 3.11 7.38
C ILE A 19 -11.49 2.47 8.27
N LEU A 20 -12.61 3.11 8.50
CA LEU A 20 -13.72 2.60 9.30
C LEU A 20 -15.00 2.56 8.45
N MET A 21 -15.63 1.40 8.40
CA MET A 21 -16.95 1.20 7.84
C MET A 21 -18.03 1.40 8.91
N PRO A 22 -19.31 1.58 8.56
CA PRO A 22 -20.37 1.74 9.56
C PRO A 22 -20.41 0.65 10.65
N PRO A 23 -20.21 -0.65 10.38
CA PRO A 23 -20.18 -1.66 11.43
C PRO A 23 -19.06 -1.44 12.47
N GLU A 24 -17.84 -1.09 12.04
CA GLU A 24 -16.73 -0.80 12.95
C GLU A 24 -17.00 0.47 13.76
N VAL A 25 -17.63 1.47 13.15
CA VAL A 25 -18.06 2.68 13.86
C VAL A 25 -19.07 2.36 14.93
N GLN A 26 -20.07 1.52 14.65
CA GLN A 26 -21.05 1.07 15.63
C GLN A 26 -20.37 0.37 16.81
N MET A 27 -19.45 -0.54 16.55
CA MET A 27 -18.69 -1.24 17.60
C MET A 27 -17.92 -0.25 18.51
N LEU A 28 -17.30 0.76 17.94
CA LEU A 28 -16.56 1.78 18.70
C LEU A 28 -17.50 2.62 19.57
N VAL A 29 -18.63 3.05 19.02
CA VAL A 29 -19.64 3.83 19.75
C VAL A 29 -20.26 3.01 20.89
N GLU A 30 -20.62 1.73 20.65
CA GLU A 30 -21.11 0.81 21.68
C GLU A 30 -20.07 0.55 22.77
N ALA A 31 -18.78 0.56 22.43
CA ALA A 31 -17.68 0.48 23.39
C ALA A 31 -17.41 1.80 24.15
N GLY A 32 -18.22 2.84 23.92
CA GLY A 32 -18.12 4.12 24.63
C GLY A 32 -17.12 5.12 24.03
N TYR A 33 -16.71 4.94 22.77
CA TYR A 33 -15.83 5.86 22.05
C TYR A 33 -16.64 6.71 21.05
N PRO A 34 -16.90 8.01 21.31
CA PRO A 34 -17.57 8.89 20.36
C PRO A 34 -16.76 8.99 19.07
N VAL A 35 -17.42 8.83 17.91
CA VAL A 35 -16.79 8.87 16.59
C VAL A 35 -17.29 10.08 15.80
N PHE A 36 -16.37 10.88 15.27
CA PHE A 36 -16.60 12.07 14.48
C PHE A 36 -16.06 11.89 13.07
N ILE A 37 -16.94 11.98 12.07
CA ILE A 37 -16.59 11.68 10.69
C ILE A 37 -16.84 12.91 9.80
N GLU A 38 -15.85 13.27 8.99
CA GLU A 38 -16.03 14.32 8.00
C GLU A 38 -17.09 13.94 6.96
N THR A 39 -18.01 14.87 6.70
CA THR A 39 -19.09 14.69 5.71
C THR A 39 -18.54 14.18 4.37
N GLY A 40 -19.17 13.16 3.81
CA GLY A 40 -18.79 12.55 2.54
C GLY A 40 -17.49 11.73 2.57
N ALA A 41 -16.98 11.35 3.73
CA ALA A 41 -15.78 10.49 3.84
C ALA A 41 -15.97 9.14 3.13
N GLY A 42 -17.16 8.53 3.23
CA GLY A 42 -17.49 7.25 2.59
C GLY A 42 -17.93 7.33 1.13
N ARG A 43 -18.06 8.53 0.54
CA ARG A 43 -18.61 8.70 -0.82
C ARG A 43 -17.89 7.87 -1.88
N GLY A 44 -16.57 7.70 -1.75
CA GLY A 44 -15.75 6.95 -2.70
C GLY A 44 -16.12 5.48 -2.82
N ILE A 45 -16.69 4.90 -1.77
CA ILE A 45 -17.13 3.50 -1.64
C ILE A 45 -18.64 3.36 -1.51
N GLN A 46 -19.40 4.42 -1.86
CA GLN A 46 -20.88 4.49 -1.81
C GLN A 46 -21.48 4.34 -0.40
N VAL A 47 -20.71 4.65 0.64
CA VAL A 47 -21.21 4.78 2.01
C VAL A 47 -21.62 6.20 2.27
N THR A 48 -22.86 6.41 2.71
CA THR A 48 -23.46 7.72 2.95
C THR A 48 -23.21 8.21 4.38
N ASP A 49 -23.28 9.52 4.59
CA ASP A 49 -23.22 10.12 5.91
C ASP A 49 -24.35 9.60 6.82
N GLU A 50 -25.52 9.29 6.24
CA GLU A 50 -26.65 8.74 6.99
C GLU A 50 -26.35 7.34 7.54
N GLN A 51 -25.67 6.48 6.78
CA GLN A 51 -25.26 5.18 7.27
C GLN A 51 -24.30 5.29 8.46
N TYR A 52 -23.39 6.27 8.43
CA TYR A 52 -22.53 6.55 9.58
C TYR A 52 -23.29 7.12 10.78
N ARG A 53 -24.31 7.99 10.57
CA ARG A 53 -25.17 8.45 11.66
C ARG A 53 -25.96 7.31 12.30
N GLN A 54 -26.49 6.40 11.50
CA GLN A 54 -27.18 5.19 11.99
C GLN A 54 -26.26 4.29 12.80
N ALA A 55 -24.96 4.27 12.47
CA ALA A 55 -23.93 3.60 13.25
C ALA A 55 -23.52 4.37 14.53
N GLY A 56 -24.13 5.52 14.81
CA GLY A 56 -23.87 6.34 16.00
C GLY A 56 -22.80 7.41 15.84
N ALA A 57 -22.23 7.63 14.63
CA ALA A 57 -21.26 8.69 14.43
C ALA A 57 -21.87 10.09 14.38
N THR A 58 -21.09 11.07 14.80
CA THR A 58 -21.37 12.49 14.57
C THR A 58 -20.72 12.91 13.25
N ILE A 59 -21.52 13.39 12.29
CA ILE A 59 -21.00 13.91 11.03
C ILE A 59 -20.65 15.39 11.19
N VAL A 60 -19.38 15.71 10.90
CA VAL A 60 -18.83 17.07 10.97
C VAL A 60 -18.61 17.66 9.58
N GLN A 61 -18.74 18.97 9.44
CA GLN A 61 -18.69 19.61 8.13
C GLN A 61 -17.26 19.92 7.69
N HIS A 62 -16.38 20.21 8.64
CA HIS A 62 -15.00 20.61 8.36
C HIS A 62 -14.00 19.56 8.89
N PRO A 63 -12.91 19.25 8.15
CA PRO A 63 -11.92 18.27 8.57
C PRO A 63 -11.30 18.61 9.92
N ARG A 64 -11.14 19.90 10.21
CA ARG A 64 -10.60 20.36 11.49
C ARG A 64 -11.36 19.81 12.69
N GLU A 65 -12.68 19.71 12.60
CA GLU A 65 -13.51 19.22 13.69
C GLU A 65 -13.20 17.75 14.03
N ALA A 66 -12.92 16.91 13.03
CA ALA A 66 -12.48 15.52 13.24
C ALA A 66 -10.98 15.45 13.62
N LEU A 67 -10.14 16.34 13.10
CA LEU A 67 -8.70 16.38 13.42
C LEU A 67 -8.41 16.87 14.84
N GLN A 68 -9.34 17.55 15.48
CA GLN A 68 -9.26 18.03 16.89
C GLN A 68 -9.66 16.94 17.91
N ARG A 69 -9.81 15.67 17.50
CA ARG A 69 -10.13 14.55 18.42
C ARG A 69 -8.88 13.95 19.03
N ASP A 70 -9.07 13.14 20.08
CA ASP A 70 -7.97 12.52 20.82
C ASP A 70 -7.18 11.56 19.95
N LEU A 71 -7.89 10.78 19.13
CA LEU A 71 -7.33 9.85 18.13
C LEU A 71 -7.90 10.15 16.75
N VAL A 72 -7.06 10.47 15.81
CA VAL A 72 -7.43 10.55 14.38
C VAL A 72 -7.06 9.24 13.72
N VAL A 73 -8.00 8.64 12.98
CA VAL A 73 -7.76 7.44 12.18
C VAL A 73 -7.86 7.76 10.69
N LYS A 74 -6.88 7.32 9.93
CA LYS A 74 -6.78 7.56 8.48
C LYS A 74 -5.98 6.44 7.83
N LEU A 75 -6.29 6.10 6.57
CA LEU A 75 -5.53 5.06 5.89
C LEU A 75 -4.12 5.55 5.52
N LYS A 76 -4.01 6.74 4.93
CA LYS A 76 -2.74 7.37 4.56
C LYS A 76 -2.33 8.45 5.56
N ALA A 77 -1.06 8.80 5.58
CA ALA A 77 -0.55 9.91 6.36
C ALA A 77 -1.31 11.22 6.07
N LEU A 78 -1.30 12.12 7.03
CA LEU A 78 -1.80 13.48 6.85
C LEU A 78 -0.86 14.31 5.99
N SER A 79 -1.42 15.25 5.21
CA SER A 79 -0.62 16.33 4.65
C SER A 79 -0.10 17.24 5.79
N ALA A 80 0.90 18.09 5.49
CA ALA A 80 1.40 19.05 6.46
C ALA A 80 0.29 20.02 6.95
N GLU A 81 -0.62 20.40 6.04
CA GLU A 81 -1.77 21.27 6.35
C GLU A 81 -2.79 20.56 7.25
N GLU A 82 -3.09 19.28 6.96
CA GLU A 82 -3.98 18.47 7.79
C GLU A 82 -3.36 18.24 9.18
N ALA A 83 -2.06 17.92 9.25
CA ALA A 83 -1.34 17.72 10.50
C ALA A 83 -1.35 19.00 11.38
N ALA A 84 -1.19 20.18 10.77
CA ALA A 84 -1.26 21.46 11.48
C ALA A 84 -2.65 21.76 12.10
N MET A 85 -3.69 21.05 11.67
CA MET A 85 -5.02 21.15 12.24
C MET A 85 -5.27 20.17 13.39
N MET A 86 -4.36 19.27 13.69
CA MET A 86 -4.52 18.30 14.77
C MET A 86 -4.58 19.01 16.14
N LYS A 87 -5.21 18.34 17.09
CA LYS A 87 -5.15 18.70 18.49
C LYS A 87 -3.71 18.53 19.02
N PRO A 88 -3.10 19.52 19.68
CA PRO A 88 -1.83 19.30 20.36
C PRO A 88 -1.92 18.13 21.35
N GLY A 89 -0.97 17.21 21.31
CA GLY A 89 -1.02 15.96 22.09
C GLY A 89 -1.99 14.89 21.53
N GLY A 90 -2.69 15.16 20.43
CA GLY A 90 -3.55 14.20 19.77
C GLY A 90 -2.75 13.09 19.07
N MET A 91 -3.38 11.95 18.87
CA MET A 91 -2.79 10.77 18.22
C MET A 91 -3.27 10.64 16.78
N LEU A 92 -2.39 10.21 15.89
CA LEU A 92 -2.72 9.78 14.52
C LEU A 92 -2.40 8.31 14.34
N LEU A 93 -3.38 7.50 13.98
CA LEU A 93 -3.20 6.11 13.53
C LEU A 93 -3.34 6.07 12.01
N ALA A 94 -2.23 5.83 11.29
CA ALA A 94 -2.20 5.81 9.82
C ALA A 94 -1.03 4.98 9.28
N MET A 95 -1.06 4.64 7.99
CA MET A 95 0.12 4.16 7.26
C MET A 95 1.09 5.33 7.07
N LEU A 96 2.10 5.44 7.91
CA LEU A 96 3.05 6.56 7.90
C LEU A 96 4.19 6.36 6.92
N HIS A 97 4.56 5.11 6.62
CA HIS A 97 5.68 4.75 5.74
C HIS A 97 6.96 5.53 6.08
N GLN A 98 7.31 5.59 7.38
CA GLN A 98 8.35 6.46 7.91
C GLN A 98 9.73 6.24 7.27
N GLU A 99 10.05 5.00 6.89
CA GLU A 99 11.34 4.68 6.25
C GLU A 99 11.47 5.27 4.84
N GLN A 100 10.35 5.32 4.08
CA GLN A 100 10.31 5.84 2.72
C GLN A 100 9.94 7.33 2.67
N SER A 101 9.17 7.79 3.66
CA SER A 101 8.60 9.14 3.71
C SER A 101 8.67 9.72 5.14
N PRO A 102 9.87 10.01 5.68
CA PRO A 102 10.03 10.48 7.05
C PRO A 102 9.28 11.79 7.33
N GLN A 103 9.04 12.60 6.29
CA GLN A 103 8.25 13.84 6.38
C GLN A 103 6.82 13.63 6.89
N ASN A 104 6.25 12.44 6.73
CA ASN A 104 4.91 12.11 7.23
C ASN A 104 4.88 12.12 8.77
N ALA A 105 5.86 11.47 9.40
CA ALA A 105 5.99 11.47 10.85
C ALA A 105 6.42 12.85 11.38
N GLU A 106 7.32 13.55 10.67
CA GLU A 106 7.76 14.90 11.02
C GLU A 106 6.61 15.90 11.03
N ALA A 107 5.67 15.83 10.09
CA ALA A 107 4.51 16.71 10.05
C ALA A 107 3.65 16.56 11.31
N VAL A 108 3.41 15.33 11.77
CA VAL A 108 2.67 15.06 13.02
C VAL A 108 3.45 15.55 14.24
N ALA A 109 4.76 15.30 14.30
CA ALA A 109 5.61 15.76 15.41
C ALA A 109 5.67 17.29 15.50
N LYS A 110 5.78 18.00 14.36
CA LYS A 110 5.76 19.48 14.31
C LYS A 110 4.43 20.05 14.80
N ALA A 111 3.32 19.33 14.60
CA ALA A 111 2.02 19.71 15.15
C ALA A 111 1.87 19.41 16.66
N GLY A 112 2.89 18.83 17.31
CA GLY A 112 2.84 18.40 18.70
C GLY A 112 2.00 17.15 18.92
N GLY A 113 1.74 16.34 17.85
CA GLY A 113 0.98 15.11 17.91
C GLY A 113 1.85 13.86 18.06
N ILE A 114 1.20 12.72 18.22
CA ILE A 114 1.82 11.39 18.32
C ILE A 114 1.41 10.56 17.10
N GLY A 115 2.37 10.15 16.28
CA GLY A 115 2.11 9.26 15.13
C GLY A 115 2.21 7.78 15.52
N ILE A 116 1.20 6.99 15.18
CA ILE A 116 1.17 5.54 15.35
C ILE A 116 1.14 4.93 13.95
N ALA A 117 2.25 4.31 13.56
CA ALA A 117 2.38 3.68 12.23
C ALA A 117 1.66 2.33 12.22
N MET A 118 0.57 2.21 11.46
CA MET A 118 -0.19 0.95 11.34
C MET A 118 0.68 -0.20 10.85
N GLU A 119 1.59 0.09 9.92
CA GLU A 119 2.51 -0.89 9.35
C GLU A 119 3.56 -1.42 10.34
N ALA A 120 3.72 -0.75 11.48
CA ALA A 120 4.64 -1.15 12.54
C ALA A 120 3.94 -1.94 13.68
N ILE A 121 2.61 -2.02 13.66
CA ILE A 121 1.86 -2.80 14.65
C ILE A 121 1.93 -4.27 14.26
N CYS A 122 2.78 -5.02 14.96
CA CYS A 122 3.06 -6.42 14.67
C CYS A 122 2.87 -7.31 15.89
N THR A 123 2.65 -8.61 15.64
CA THR A 123 2.74 -9.66 16.65
C THR A 123 4.19 -9.81 17.14
N GLU A 124 4.40 -10.57 18.20
CA GLU A 124 5.74 -10.97 18.67
C GLU A 124 6.58 -11.72 17.61
N PHE A 125 5.93 -12.30 16.60
CA PHE A 125 6.59 -12.99 15.48
C PHE A 125 6.87 -12.06 14.28
N GLY A 126 6.57 -10.76 14.40
CA GLY A 126 6.78 -9.76 13.33
C GLY A 126 5.69 -9.77 12.25
N GLU A 127 4.58 -10.46 12.45
CA GLU A 127 3.43 -10.42 11.55
C GLU A 127 2.61 -9.15 11.81
N ARG A 128 2.28 -8.41 10.77
CA ARG A 128 1.46 -7.20 10.90
C ARG A 128 0.03 -7.53 11.27
N TYR A 129 -0.54 -6.80 12.21
CA TYR A 129 -1.97 -6.88 12.53
C TYR A 129 -2.84 -6.26 11.42
N ILE A 130 -2.33 -5.20 10.79
CA ILE A 130 -3.03 -4.48 9.72
C ILE A 130 -2.22 -4.69 8.43
N ASP A 131 -2.67 -5.62 7.61
CA ASP A 131 -1.99 -6.01 6.38
C ASP A 131 -3.00 -6.46 5.32
N CYS A 132 -2.92 -5.83 4.13
CA CYS A 132 -3.66 -6.21 2.92
C CYS A 132 -2.72 -6.24 1.70
N THR A 133 -1.45 -6.53 1.92
CA THR A 133 -0.43 -6.49 0.86
C THR A 133 -0.61 -7.61 -0.16
N ASP A 134 -1.21 -8.73 0.19
CA ASP A 134 -1.65 -9.77 -0.73
C ASP A 134 -2.64 -9.23 -1.76
N MET A 135 -3.67 -8.48 -1.33
CA MET A 135 -4.61 -7.81 -2.24
C MET A 135 -3.90 -6.81 -3.18
N THR A 136 -2.85 -6.15 -2.71
CA THR A 136 -2.02 -5.28 -3.56
C THR A 136 -1.37 -6.09 -4.67
N GLY A 137 -0.78 -7.23 -4.34
CA GLY A 137 -0.19 -8.14 -5.33
C GLY A 137 -1.21 -8.71 -6.31
N GLU A 138 -2.40 -9.06 -5.82
CA GLU A 138 -3.51 -9.53 -6.66
C GLU A 138 -3.94 -8.47 -7.68
N GLN A 139 -4.22 -7.25 -7.22
CA GLN A 139 -4.66 -6.15 -8.08
C GLN A 139 -3.59 -5.75 -9.09
N ALA A 140 -2.33 -5.69 -8.68
CA ALA A 140 -1.23 -5.39 -9.58
C ALA A 140 -1.11 -6.44 -10.69
N MET A 141 -1.29 -7.72 -10.38
CA MET A 141 -1.21 -8.79 -11.37
C MET A 141 -2.41 -8.81 -12.32
N ILE A 142 -3.62 -8.52 -11.83
CA ILE A 142 -4.81 -8.34 -12.67
C ILE A 142 -4.57 -7.20 -13.67
N TYR A 143 -4.06 -6.06 -13.17
CA TYR A 143 -3.79 -4.90 -14.00
C TYR A 143 -2.67 -5.16 -15.02
N ALA A 144 -1.61 -5.86 -14.60
CA ALA A 144 -0.54 -6.27 -15.50
C ALA A 144 -1.04 -7.10 -16.68
N PHE A 145 -1.88 -8.10 -16.43
CA PHE A 145 -2.48 -8.89 -17.51
C PHE A 145 -3.46 -8.10 -18.38
N HIS A 146 -4.11 -7.08 -17.83
CA HIS A 146 -4.95 -6.18 -18.63
C HIS A 146 -4.13 -5.36 -19.63
N LEU A 147 -2.91 -4.98 -19.26
CA LEU A 147 -2.00 -4.19 -20.10
C LEU A 147 -1.14 -5.04 -21.04
N PHE A 148 -0.99 -6.34 -20.75
CA PHE A 148 -0.08 -7.21 -21.48
C PHE A 148 -0.76 -7.88 -22.65
N ASP A 149 -0.17 -7.79 -23.85
CA ASP A 149 -0.77 -8.25 -25.12
C ASP A 149 -0.81 -9.78 -25.28
N LYS A 150 -0.68 -10.54 -24.19
CA LYS A 150 -0.77 -12.00 -24.20
C LYS A 150 -1.80 -12.50 -23.21
N VAL A 151 -2.46 -13.59 -23.56
CA VAL A 151 -3.37 -14.28 -22.64
C VAL A 151 -2.60 -14.90 -21.46
N PRO A 152 -3.13 -14.83 -20.22
CA PRO A 152 -2.40 -15.29 -19.04
C PRO A 152 -1.88 -16.72 -19.14
N TRP A 153 -2.66 -17.66 -19.65
CA TRP A 153 -2.27 -19.08 -19.79
C TRP A 153 -1.15 -19.33 -20.81
N GLY A 154 -0.83 -18.36 -21.66
CA GLY A 154 0.32 -18.38 -22.56
C GLY A 154 1.58 -17.76 -21.97
N CYS A 155 1.50 -17.18 -20.74
CA CYS A 155 2.60 -16.45 -20.13
C CYS A 155 3.40 -17.28 -19.14
N THR A 156 4.70 -17.01 -19.07
CA THR A 156 5.58 -17.41 -17.98
C THR A 156 5.85 -16.20 -17.08
N VAL A 157 5.44 -16.28 -15.84
CA VAL A 157 5.61 -15.24 -14.82
C VAL A 157 6.72 -15.66 -13.86
N LEU A 158 7.77 -14.86 -13.72
CA LEU A 158 8.87 -15.07 -12.79
C LEU A 158 8.71 -14.13 -11.62
N VAL A 159 8.53 -14.65 -10.41
CA VAL A 159 8.31 -13.85 -9.20
C VAL A 159 9.55 -13.89 -8.32
N MET A 160 10.13 -12.74 -8.03
CA MET A 160 11.20 -12.57 -7.04
C MET A 160 10.58 -12.33 -5.67
N GLY A 161 10.85 -13.23 -4.73
CA GLY A 161 10.33 -13.20 -3.36
C GLY A 161 9.10 -14.10 -3.18
N TYR A 162 8.76 -14.32 -1.90
CA TYR A 162 7.63 -15.14 -1.48
C TYR A 162 6.99 -14.56 -0.19
N GLY A 163 6.98 -13.24 -0.09
CA GLY A 163 6.24 -12.51 0.95
C GLY A 163 4.76 -12.36 0.58
N ARG A 164 3.95 -11.75 1.46
CA ARG A 164 2.50 -11.62 1.27
C ARG A 164 2.13 -10.94 -0.05
N VAL A 165 2.78 -9.84 -0.41
CA VAL A 165 2.52 -9.15 -1.68
C VAL A 165 2.81 -10.06 -2.89
N SER A 166 3.91 -10.80 -2.85
CA SER A 166 4.27 -11.76 -3.90
C SER A 166 3.26 -12.90 -3.98
N THR A 167 2.76 -13.38 -2.84
CA THR A 167 1.75 -14.45 -2.77
C THR A 167 0.46 -14.03 -3.45
N GLY A 168 0.02 -12.77 -3.29
CA GLY A 168 -1.13 -12.23 -4.02
C GLY A 168 -0.93 -12.30 -5.54
N ALA A 169 0.22 -11.83 -6.03
CA ALA A 169 0.55 -11.90 -7.46
C ALA A 169 0.62 -13.35 -7.97
N ILE A 170 1.24 -14.26 -7.22
CA ILE A 170 1.32 -15.70 -7.53
C ILE A 170 -0.08 -16.30 -7.62
N THR A 171 -0.96 -15.97 -6.68
CA THR A 171 -2.34 -16.47 -6.62
C THR A 171 -3.10 -16.11 -7.89
N ILE A 172 -3.08 -14.86 -8.29
CA ILE A 172 -3.79 -14.41 -9.52
C ILE A 172 -3.14 -14.99 -10.76
N ALA A 173 -1.82 -14.95 -10.90
CA ALA A 173 -1.15 -15.51 -12.06
C ALA A 173 -1.47 -17.00 -12.24
N SER A 174 -1.46 -17.77 -11.15
CA SER A 174 -1.77 -19.19 -11.15
C SER A 174 -3.25 -19.46 -11.47
N LYS A 175 -4.18 -18.72 -10.85
CA LYS A 175 -5.63 -18.85 -11.11
C LYS A 175 -6.00 -18.57 -12.58
N LEU A 176 -5.29 -17.63 -13.20
CA LEU A 176 -5.48 -17.28 -14.61
C LEU A 176 -4.71 -18.21 -15.56
N GLY A 177 -4.05 -19.25 -15.04
CA GLY A 177 -3.39 -20.30 -15.82
C GLY A 177 -1.97 -19.98 -16.31
N ALA A 178 -1.35 -18.89 -15.84
CA ALA A 178 0.03 -18.60 -16.17
C ALA A 178 0.99 -19.62 -15.55
N ARG A 179 2.12 -19.87 -16.22
CA ARG A 179 3.21 -20.67 -15.67
C ARG A 179 4.02 -19.83 -14.70
N VAL A 180 3.87 -20.06 -13.40
CA VAL A 180 4.56 -19.29 -12.37
C VAL A 180 5.85 -19.98 -11.93
N LYS A 181 6.94 -19.22 -11.90
CA LYS A 181 8.24 -19.60 -11.33
C LYS A 181 8.55 -18.67 -10.16
N ILE A 182 8.94 -19.22 -9.01
CA ILE A 182 9.18 -18.44 -7.79
C ILE A 182 10.67 -18.52 -7.44
N LEU A 183 11.32 -17.36 -7.29
CA LEU A 183 12.70 -17.25 -6.88
C LEU A 183 12.81 -16.81 -5.43
N ARG A 184 13.66 -17.50 -4.69
CA ARG A 184 14.10 -17.15 -3.34
C ARG A 184 15.51 -16.56 -3.39
N LYS A 185 15.97 -15.96 -2.30
CA LYS A 185 17.27 -15.29 -2.17
C LYS A 185 18.44 -16.13 -2.68
N CYS A 186 18.42 -17.45 -2.48
CA CYS A 186 19.48 -18.36 -2.95
C CYS A 186 19.59 -18.46 -4.49
N HIS A 187 18.53 -18.09 -5.23
CA HIS A 187 18.53 -18.14 -6.71
C HIS A 187 19.09 -16.86 -7.36
N TYR A 188 19.15 -15.74 -6.61
CA TYR A 188 19.52 -14.45 -7.20
C TYR A 188 20.90 -14.39 -7.83
N PRO A 189 21.95 -15.04 -7.30
CA PRO A 189 23.26 -15.09 -7.97
C PRO A 189 23.22 -15.72 -9.37
N HIS A 190 22.19 -16.53 -9.66
CA HIS A 190 22.03 -17.26 -10.92
C HIS A 190 20.80 -16.78 -11.72
N ILE A 191 20.28 -15.59 -11.45
CA ILE A 191 19.00 -15.11 -12.01
C ILE A 191 18.99 -15.08 -13.53
N ARG A 192 20.12 -14.83 -14.19
CA ARG A 192 20.26 -14.89 -15.66
C ARG A 192 19.72 -16.19 -16.25
N HIS A 193 19.90 -17.31 -15.55
CA HIS A 193 19.41 -18.61 -16.01
C HIS A 193 17.87 -18.68 -15.99
N PHE A 194 17.24 -18.04 -15.03
CA PHE A 194 15.78 -18.08 -14.82
C PHE A 194 15.01 -17.08 -15.70
N LEU A 195 15.66 -16.03 -16.20
CA LEU A 195 15.03 -15.01 -17.04
C LEU A 195 14.70 -15.50 -18.46
N LYS A 196 15.30 -16.61 -18.90
CA LYS A 196 15.01 -17.16 -20.23
C LYS A 196 13.56 -17.61 -20.34
N ASN A 197 12.92 -17.21 -21.46
CA ASN A 197 11.51 -17.50 -21.75
C ASN A 197 10.51 -16.99 -20.68
N VAL A 198 10.83 -15.86 -20.02
CA VAL A 198 9.95 -15.16 -19.11
C VAL A 198 9.25 -14.04 -19.85
N ASP A 199 7.95 -13.94 -19.68
CA ASP A 199 7.11 -12.88 -20.23
C ASP A 199 6.93 -11.73 -19.23
N ILE A 200 6.69 -12.06 -17.96
CA ILE A 200 6.47 -11.08 -16.89
C ILE A 200 7.42 -11.35 -15.72
N LEU A 201 8.19 -10.34 -15.35
CA LEU A 201 9.04 -10.36 -14.15
C LEU A 201 8.34 -9.56 -13.04
N VAL A 202 8.03 -10.22 -11.94
CA VAL A 202 7.41 -9.60 -10.76
C VAL A 202 8.47 -9.42 -9.68
N ASN A 203 8.65 -8.18 -9.22
CA ASN A 203 9.49 -7.86 -8.07
C ASN A 203 8.64 -7.67 -6.82
N GLY A 204 8.78 -8.54 -5.84
CA GLY A 204 8.11 -8.47 -4.53
C GLY A 204 9.08 -8.63 -3.36
N ILE A 205 10.36 -8.24 -3.55
CA ILE A 205 11.37 -8.27 -2.49
C ILE A 205 11.61 -6.88 -1.93
N ALA A 206 11.80 -6.80 -0.63
CA ALA A 206 12.32 -5.60 0.01
C ALA A 206 13.80 -5.43 -0.33
N TRP A 207 14.21 -4.21 -0.71
CA TRP A 207 15.59 -3.93 -1.10
C TRP A 207 16.27 -3.06 -0.04
N PRO A 208 17.27 -3.58 0.69
CA PRO A 208 17.91 -2.87 1.79
C PRO A 208 18.47 -1.51 1.37
N ARG A 209 18.40 -0.52 2.25
CA ARG A 209 18.86 0.85 2.00
C ARG A 209 20.31 0.91 1.55
N GLU A 210 21.21 0.17 2.22
CA GLU A 210 22.61 0.07 1.85
C GLU A 210 22.81 -0.36 0.39
N LYS A 211 22.06 -1.37 -0.07
CA LYS A 211 22.11 -1.85 -1.45
C LYS A 211 21.58 -0.83 -2.45
N ARG A 212 20.56 -0.07 -2.04
CA ARG A 212 20.02 1.03 -2.86
C ARG A 212 21.06 2.15 -3.03
N GLU A 213 21.70 2.54 -1.95
CA GLU A 213 22.76 3.57 -1.94
C GLU A 213 23.96 3.14 -2.80
N ASN A 214 24.34 1.86 -2.74
CA ASN A 214 25.42 1.27 -3.54
C ASN A 214 25.00 0.96 -4.99
N LYS A 215 23.74 1.20 -5.38
CA LYS A 215 23.18 0.86 -6.70
C LYS A 215 23.41 -0.60 -7.09
N GLU A 216 23.25 -1.49 -6.13
CA GLU A 216 23.30 -2.93 -6.39
C GLU A 216 21.98 -3.38 -7.03
N TYR A 217 22.06 -4.26 -8.03
CA TYR A 217 20.91 -4.80 -8.75
C TYR A 217 20.91 -6.31 -8.75
N VAL A 218 19.73 -6.91 -8.63
CA VAL A 218 19.52 -8.35 -8.85
C VAL A 218 19.35 -8.62 -10.35
N VAL A 219 18.62 -7.73 -11.03
CA VAL A 219 18.40 -7.79 -12.48
C VAL A 219 18.89 -6.51 -13.13
N THR A 220 19.93 -6.63 -13.95
CA THR A 220 20.47 -5.50 -14.71
C THR A 220 19.73 -5.30 -16.04
N ARG A 221 19.87 -4.12 -16.63
CA ARG A 221 19.33 -3.80 -17.96
C ARG A 221 19.73 -4.83 -19.02
N GLU A 222 20.99 -5.26 -19.00
CA GLU A 222 21.51 -6.25 -19.95
C GLU A 222 20.77 -7.61 -19.81
N MET A 223 20.50 -8.03 -18.58
CA MET A 223 19.82 -9.31 -18.30
C MET A 223 18.38 -9.34 -18.83
N LEU A 224 17.71 -8.19 -18.93
CA LEU A 224 16.33 -8.12 -19.46
C LEU A 224 16.25 -8.54 -20.94
N SER A 225 17.35 -8.47 -21.69
CA SER A 225 17.40 -8.99 -23.06
C SER A 225 17.16 -10.49 -23.18
N LEU A 226 17.28 -11.23 -22.06
CA LEU A 226 17.02 -12.68 -21.98
C LEU A 226 15.52 -13.02 -21.88
N MET A 227 14.68 -12.06 -21.53
CA MET A 227 13.24 -12.23 -21.45
C MET A 227 12.61 -12.28 -22.84
N ASN A 228 11.41 -12.81 -22.91
CA ASN A 228 10.59 -12.75 -24.13
C ASN A 228 10.28 -11.30 -24.52
N ARG A 229 9.96 -11.08 -25.80
CA ARG A 229 9.49 -9.79 -26.31
C ARG A 229 8.09 -9.94 -26.91
N PRO A 230 7.11 -9.10 -26.53
CA PRO A 230 7.21 -8.10 -25.48
C PRO A 230 7.43 -8.73 -24.09
N GLY A 231 8.09 -8.03 -23.18
CA GLY A 231 8.26 -8.41 -21.80
C GLY A 231 7.79 -7.30 -20.86
N MET A 232 7.30 -7.65 -19.69
CA MET A 232 6.79 -6.69 -18.70
C MET A 232 7.50 -6.87 -17.36
N ILE A 233 7.72 -5.76 -16.65
CA ILE A 233 8.17 -5.75 -15.25
C ILE A 233 7.01 -5.24 -14.40
N VAL A 234 6.65 -5.98 -13.36
CA VAL A 234 5.67 -5.59 -12.34
C VAL A 234 6.41 -5.40 -11.03
N ASP A 235 6.54 -4.16 -10.60
CA ASP A 235 7.19 -3.85 -9.34
C ASP A 235 6.14 -3.67 -8.23
N LEU A 236 6.21 -4.51 -7.22
CA LEU A 236 5.33 -4.51 -6.05
C LEU A 236 6.00 -3.85 -4.83
N SER A 237 7.23 -3.37 -4.98
CA SER A 237 7.96 -2.68 -3.93
C SER A 237 7.80 -1.16 -4.06
N VAL A 238 8.13 -0.46 -2.98
CA VAL A 238 8.24 1.02 -2.98
C VAL A 238 9.69 1.47 -2.89
N ASP A 239 10.62 0.53 -3.01
CA ASP A 239 12.04 0.75 -2.81
C ASP A 239 12.71 1.30 -4.08
N PHE A 240 13.27 2.50 -4.02
CA PHE A 240 14.05 3.08 -5.10
C PHE A 240 15.41 3.58 -4.59
N PRO A 241 16.51 3.35 -5.34
CA PRO A 241 16.63 2.48 -6.50
C PRO A 241 16.14 1.05 -6.26
N ASN A 242 15.59 0.44 -7.30
CA ASN A 242 14.93 -0.87 -7.26
C ASN A 242 15.94 -2.00 -7.52
N PRO A 243 15.74 -3.24 -7.03
CA PRO A 243 16.60 -4.38 -7.38
C PRO A 243 16.55 -4.75 -8.87
N VAL A 244 15.58 -4.23 -9.61
CA VAL A 244 15.54 -4.29 -11.07
C VAL A 244 15.94 -2.93 -11.63
N GLU A 245 17.11 -2.84 -12.27
CA GLU A 245 17.77 -1.57 -12.66
C GLU A 245 16.89 -0.62 -13.48
N THR A 246 16.01 -1.17 -14.31
CA THR A 246 15.16 -0.37 -15.20
C THR A 246 13.78 -0.04 -14.64
N ALA A 247 13.42 -0.60 -13.48
CA ALA A 247 12.13 -0.28 -12.86
C ALA A 247 12.01 1.22 -12.56
N ARG A 248 10.82 1.76 -12.77
CA ARG A 248 10.48 3.17 -12.54
C ARG A 248 9.18 3.25 -11.76
N PRO A 249 9.03 4.27 -10.90
CA PRO A 249 7.73 4.54 -10.31
C PRO A 249 6.71 4.85 -11.41
N THR A 250 5.60 4.13 -11.39
CA THR A 250 4.49 4.32 -12.32
C THR A 250 3.21 4.58 -11.55
N ASP A 251 2.16 4.98 -12.25
CA ASP A 251 0.82 5.05 -11.71
C ASP A 251 -0.19 4.48 -12.73
N MET A 252 -1.47 4.44 -12.36
CA MET A 252 -2.51 3.89 -13.25
C MET A 252 -2.82 4.75 -14.49
N LYS A 253 -2.27 5.95 -14.59
CA LYS A 253 -2.41 6.82 -15.77
C LYS A 253 -1.22 6.66 -16.71
N GLU A 254 -0.05 6.38 -16.14
CA GLU A 254 1.21 6.16 -16.86
C GLU A 254 1.85 4.86 -16.34
N PRO A 255 1.32 3.69 -16.74
CA PRO A 255 1.79 2.39 -16.24
C PRO A 255 3.16 1.98 -16.80
#